data_0696e52ee512489b29594aae46324d88
#
_entry.id   0696e52ee512489b29594aae46324d88
#
_cell.length_a   1.000
_cell.length_b   1.000
_cell.length_c   1.000
_cell.angle_alpha   90.00
_cell.angle_beta   90.00
_cell.angle_gamma   90.00
#
_symmetry.space_group_name_H-M   'P 1'
#
loop_
_entity.id
_entity.type
_entity.pdbx_description
1 polymer ?
#
loop_
_entity_poly.entity_id
_entity_poly.type
_entity_poly.pdbx_seq_one_letter_code
_entity_poly.pdbx_strand_id
1 'polypeptide(L)'
;AASSTAAAASGSANVGVCIYQFADNFMTLYRTDLEEYLKDMGYSVTIMDGKNDQNTQTEQINTFLQQGVDVLIINPVQTTSAQTIVDTISPSGTPIVFINREPDKAVLDSYAGKCCYVGADARQSGTYQGELILETETQGDINGDGKITYIMCKGDPENIDAQYRTEYSIKALTDAGKEVECLYEYLDNWDQTTAQQDVANALSQYGDKIEVVFCNNDAMALGALQSIQQAGRTVGKDVYLVGVDALSEAVQNVVDGNMTGTVLNDDVGQATAAAAATKLYVEGSKVEQYYWVDYVKVTKENAAQYIK
;
A
#
# COMPACT_ATOMS: atom_id res chain seq x y z
N ALA A 1 26.61 27.25 40.35
CA ALA A 1 25.51 26.80 39.48
C ALA A 1 25.94 25.50 38.84
N ALA A 2 25.47 24.37 39.36
CA ALA A 2 25.74 23.07 38.81
C ALA A 2 24.64 22.79 37.78
N SER A 3 25.04 22.65 36.52
CA SER A 3 24.20 22.17 35.43
C SER A 3 24.06 20.66 35.61
N SER A 4 22.88 20.20 36.04
CA SER A 4 22.56 18.78 36.04
C SER A 4 22.11 18.42 34.63
N THR A 5 23.00 17.83 33.84
CA THR A 5 22.62 17.03 32.70
C THR A 5 21.90 15.79 33.23
N ALA A 6 20.58 15.76 33.09
CA ALA A 6 19.81 14.55 33.29
C ALA A 6 20.26 13.55 32.23
N ALA A 7 21.00 12.53 32.64
CA ALA A 7 21.23 11.35 31.80
C ALA A 7 19.85 10.69 31.58
N ALA A 8 19.42 10.61 30.32
CA ALA A 8 18.26 9.83 29.95
C ALA A 8 18.46 8.40 30.46
N ALA A 9 17.51 7.90 31.25
CA ALA A 9 17.49 6.53 31.68
C ALA A 9 17.44 5.64 30.43
N SER A 10 18.42 4.77 30.27
CA SER A 10 18.49 3.76 29.20
C SER A 10 17.51 2.60 29.50
N GLY A 11 16.23 2.92 29.58
CA GLY A 11 15.17 1.93 29.51
C GLY A 11 14.84 1.69 28.03
N SER A 12 14.67 0.45 27.63
CA SER A 12 14.14 0.11 26.31
C SER A 12 12.79 0.79 26.12
N ALA A 13 12.63 1.60 25.06
CA ALA A 13 11.34 2.19 24.75
C ALA A 13 10.31 1.12 24.39
N ASN A 14 9.05 1.33 24.77
CA ASN A 14 7.94 0.45 24.48
C ASN A 14 7.17 1.02 23.28
N VAL A 15 7.08 0.26 22.18
CA VAL A 15 6.41 0.65 20.94
C VAL A 15 5.20 -0.24 20.71
N GLY A 16 4.02 0.39 20.61
CA GLY A 16 2.78 -0.28 20.22
C GLY A 16 2.54 -0.13 18.73
N VAL A 17 2.22 -1.22 18.05
CA VAL A 17 1.94 -1.23 16.61
C VAL A 17 0.56 -1.81 16.35
N CYS A 18 -0.31 -1.07 15.65
CA CYS A 18 -1.60 -1.54 15.17
C CYS A 18 -1.54 -1.68 13.65
N ILE A 19 -1.66 -2.90 13.14
CA ILE A 19 -1.78 -3.20 11.72
C ILE A 19 -3.26 -3.44 11.39
N TYR A 20 -3.76 -2.90 10.27
CA TYR A 20 -5.17 -3.00 9.94
C TYR A 20 -5.65 -4.45 9.79
N GLN A 21 -4.82 -5.33 9.18
CA GLN A 21 -5.00 -6.79 9.21
C GLN A 21 -3.70 -7.52 8.89
N PHE A 22 -3.49 -8.69 9.50
CA PHE A 22 -2.29 -9.51 9.29
C PHE A 22 -2.32 -10.33 8.00
N ALA A 23 -3.50 -10.59 7.45
CA ALA A 23 -3.67 -11.40 6.25
C ALA A 23 -3.24 -10.68 4.95
N ASP A 24 -3.01 -9.37 5.00
CA ASP A 24 -2.54 -8.59 3.86
C ASP A 24 -1.09 -8.95 3.52
N ASN A 25 -0.83 -9.25 2.23
CA ASN A 25 0.47 -9.72 1.78
C ASN A 25 1.56 -8.65 1.92
N PHE A 26 1.26 -7.40 1.51
CA PHE A 26 2.21 -6.29 1.65
C PHE A 26 2.48 -5.96 3.12
N MET A 27 1.43 -5.85 3.95
CA MET A 27 1.60 -5.56 5.37
C MET A 27 2.26 -6.71 6.14
N THR A 28 2.27 -7.93 5.62
CA THR A 28 3.05 -9.03 6.19
C THR A 28 4.54 -8.80 6.03
N LEU A 29 5.00 -8.32 4.88
CA LEU A 29 6.40 -7.94 4.66
C LEU A 29 6.76 -6.73 5.51
N TYR A 30 6.01 -5.65 5.36
CA TYR A 30 6.22 -4.39 6.08
C TYR A 30 6.36 -4.58 7.60
N ARG A 31 5.39 -5.26 8.25
CA ARG A 31 5.40 -5.46 9.70
C ARG A 31 6.54 -6.33 10.19
N THR A 32 7.00 -7.28 9.35
CA THR A 32 8.14 -8.15 9.69
C THR A 32 9.42 -7.34 9.74
N ASP A 33 9.67 -6.54 8.71
CA ASP A 33 10.84 -5.66 8.65
C ASP A 33 10.79 -4.58 9.74
N LEU A 34 9.63 -3.97 9.96
CA LEU A 34 9.45 -2.96 11.00
C LEU A 34 9.72 -3.52 12.40
N GLU A 35 9.24 -4.73 12.69
CA GLU A 35 9.47 -5.40 13.97
C GLU A 35 10.96 -5.67 14.19
N GLU A 36 11.66 -6.17 13.16
CA GLU A 36 13.09 -6.45 13.19
C GLU A 36 13.87 -5.16 13.46
N TYR A 37 13.63 -4.10 12.69
CA TYR A 37 14.36 -2.83 12.84
C TYR A 37 14.14 -2.17 14.19
N LEU A 38 12.93 -2.19 14.73
CA LEU A 38 12.64 -1.65 16.06
C LEU A 38 13.33 -2.47 17.17
N LYS A 39 13.35 -3.81 17.04
CA LYS A 39 14.07 -4.69 17.98
C LYS A 39 15.57 -4.49 17.92
N ASP A 40 16.14 -4.29 16.72
CA ASP A 40 17.56 -4.00 16.54
C ASP A 40 17.97 -2.66 17.17
N MET A 41 17.04 -1.70 17.26
CA MET A 41 17.22 -0.46 18.05
C MET A 41 17.12 -0.69 19.56
N GLY A 42 16.82 -1.90 20.02
CA GLY A 42 16.69 -2.26 21.43
C GLY A 42 15.32 -1.92 22.02
N TYR A 43 14.28 -1.70 21.19
CA TYR A 43 12.93 -1.39 21.68
C TYR A 43 12.13 -2.65 21.99
N SER A 44 11.21 -2.53 22.95
CA SER A 44 10.19 -3.53 23.23
C SER A 44 8.99 -3.27 22.31
N VAL A 45 8.68 -4.22 21.42
CA VAL A 45 7.67 -4.04 20.37
C VAL A 45 6.52 -5.01 20.60
N THR A 46 5.30 -4.49 20.57
CA THR A 46 4.07 -5.29 20.56
C THR A 46 3.25 -4.92 19.34
N ILE A 47 2.95 -5.90 18.49
CA ILE A 47 2.18 -5.71 17.26
C ILE A 47 0.83 -6.41 17.39
N MET A 48 -0.26 -5.72 17.08
CA MET A 48 -1.62 -6.22 17.15
C MET A 48 -2.32 -6.20 15.78
N ASP A 49 -3.10 -7.27 15.53
CA ASP A 49 -3.91 -7.43 14.32
C ASP A 49 -5.27 -6.74 14.49
N GLY A 50 -5.54 -5.71 13.72
CA GLY A 50 -6.83 -4.99 13.69
C GLY A 50 -7.96 -5.80 13.06
N LYS A 51 -7.66 -6.92 12.39
CA LYS A 51 -8.63 -7.86 11.76
C LYS A 51 -9.61 -7.18 10.81
N ASN A 52 -9.18 -6.09 10.19
CA ASN A 52 -9.99 -5.22 9.34
C ASN A 52 -11.27 -4.71 10.05
N ASP A 53 -11.20 -4.51 11.37
CA ASP A 53 -12.29 -4.01 12.21
C ASP A 53 -11.83 -2.79 13.02
N GLN A 54 -12.44 -1.63 12.76
CA GLN A 54 -12.04 -0.37 13.40
C GLN A 54 -12.31 -0.37 14.91
N ASN A 55 -13.34 -1.08 15.38
CA ASN A 55 -13.61 -1.17 16.82
C ASN A 55 -12.51 -1.97 17.52
N THR A 56 -12.10 -3.10 16.92
CA THR A 56 -10.97 -3.91 17.40
C THR A 56 -9.70 -3.05 17.48
N GLN A 57 -9.39 -2.26 16.45
CA GLN A 57 -8.22 -1.39 16.47
C GLN A 57 -8.33 -0.31 17.56
N THR A 58 -9.52 0.27 17.77
CA THR A 58 -9.74 1.26 18.84
C THR A 58 -9.49 0.65 20.23
N GLU A 59 -9.93 -0.58 20.48
CA GLU A 59 -9.67 -1.29 21.73
C GLU A 59 -8.16 -1.57 21.92
N GLN A 60 -7.44 -1.90 20.86
CA GLN A 60 -5.98 -2.10 20.89
C GLN A 60 -5.24 -0.80 21.23
N ILE A 61 -5.63 0.31 20.62
CA ILE A 61 -5.07 1.63 20.94
C ILE A 61 -5.28 1.96 22.42
N ASN A 62 -6.49 1.78 22.95
CA ASN A 62 -6.78 2.00 24.36
C ASN A 62 -5.93 1.09 25.26
N THR A 63 -5.70 -0.16 24.87
CA THR A 63 -4.84 -1.09 25.60
C THR A 63 -3.39 -0.58 25.65
N PHE A 64 -2.84 -0.13 24.53
CA PHE A 64 -1.51 0.45 24.50
C PHE A 64 -1.38 1.73 25.34
N LEU A 65 -2.40 2.59 25.32
CA LEU A 65 -2.42 3.78 26.17
C LEU A 65 -2.42 3.43 27.68
N GLN A 66 -3.17 2.40 28.08
CA GLN A 66 -3.16 1.90 29.45
C GLN A 66 -1.81 1.27 29.84
N GLN A 67 -1.11 0.67 28.90
CA GLN A 67 0.24 0.12 29.10
C GLN A 67 1.32 1.21 29.16
N GLY A 68 1.00 2.45 28.74
CA GLY A 68 1.93 3.57 28.75
C GLY A 68 3.07 3.40 27.73
N VAL A 69 2.74 3.01 26.49
CA VAL A 69 3.73 2.94 25.42
C VAL A 69 4.31 4.32 25.10
N ASP A 70 5.57 4.34 24.68
CA ASP A 70 6.29 5.59 24.38
C ASP A 70 5.93 6.15 23.00
N VAL A 71 5.62 5.28 22.03
CA VAL A 71 5.21 5.63 20.66
C VAL A 71 4.17 4.65 20.17
N LEU A 72 3.17 5.14 19.41
CA LEU A 72 2.21 4.34 18.67
C LEU A 72 2.49 4.41 17.16
N ILE A 73 2.61 3.27 16.51
CA ILE A 73 2.66 3.13 15.05
C ILE A 73 1.32 2.57 14.59
N ILE A 74 0.63 3.28 13.70
CA ILE A 74 -0.74 2.93 13.34
C ILE A 74 -0.91 2.87 11.83
N ASN A 75 -1.26 1.69 11.34
CA ASN A 75 -1.83 1.47 10.03
C ASN A 75 -3.37 1.45 10.21
N PRO A 76 -4.09 2.54 9.91
CA PRO A 76 -5.51 2.63 10.25
C PRO A 76 -6.35 1.63 9.44
N VAL A 77 -7.36 1.03 10.08
CA VAL A 77 -8.34 0.19 9.38
C VAL A 77 -9.14 1.06 8.40
N GLN A 78 -9.63 2.19 8.89
CA GLN A 78 -10.34 3.18 8.06
C GLN A 78 -9.58 4.51 8.09
N THR A 79 -9.23 5.03 6.92
CA THR A 79 -8.54 6.32 6.81
C THR A 79 -9.41 7.45 7.39
N THR A 80 -10.73 7.35 7.22
CA THR A 80 -11.71 8.31 7.77
C THR A 80 -11.73 8.35 9.30
N SER A 81 -11.24 7.31 9.99
CA SER A 81 -11.16 7.26 11.44
C SER A 81 -9.90 7.92 12.02
N ALA A 82 -8.98 8.40 11.18
CA ALA A 82 -7.68 8.92 11.63
C ALA A 82 -7.81 10.10 12.64
N GLN A 83 -8.80 11.00 12.45
CA GLN A 83 -9.05 12.08 13.40
C GLN A 83 -9.49 11.54 14.77
N THR A 84 -10.40 10.58 14.79
CA THR A 84 -10.86 9.93 16.04
C THR A 84 -9.70 9.22 16.75
N ILE A 85 -8.79 8.62 16.01
CA ILE A 85 -7.56 8.00 16.55
C ILE A 85 -6.71 9.07 17.23
N VAL A 86 -6.45 10.20 16.56
CA VAL A 86 -5.69 11.32 17.14
C VAL A 86 -6.38 11.88 18.39
N ASP A 87 -7.69 12.11 18.34
CA ASP A 87 -8.46 12.63 19.47
C ASP A 87 -8.42 11.69 20.70
N THR A 88 -8.33 10.38 20.45
CA THR A 88 -8.20 9.36 21.51
C THR A 88 -6.81 9.38 22.15
N ILE A 89 -5.76 9.55 21.34
CA ILE A 89 -4.37 9.42 21.78
C ILE A 89 -3.81 10.75 22.34
N SER A 90 -4.16 11.87 21.74
CA SER A 90 -3.56 13.18 22.04
C SER A 90 -3.62 13.59 23.51
N PRO A 91 -4.67 13.25 24.33
CA PRO A 91 -4.67 13.58 25.76
C PRO A 91 -3.55 12.92 26.56
N SER A 92 -3.01 11.78 26.10
CA SER A 92 -1.88 11.09 26.72
C SER A 92 -0.52 11.76 26.42
N GLY A 93 -0.45 12.54 25.34
CA GLY A 93 0.80 13.09 24.81
C GLY A 93 1.66 12.07 24.03
N THR A 94 1.19 10.84 23.83
CA THR A 94 1.90 9.77 23.11
C THR A 94 2.01 10.15 21.63
N PRO A 95 3.22 10.13 21.03
CA PRO A 95 3.38 10.40 19.60
C PRO A 95 2.83 9.28 18.73
N ILE A 96 2.43 9.65 17.51
CA ILE A 96 1.83 8.76 16.51
C ILE A 96 2.65 8.77 15.24
N VAL A 97 2.99 7.59 14.73
CA VAL A 97 3.50 7.36 13.38
C VAL A 97 2.42 6.64 12.60
N PHE A 98 1.68 7.36 11.74
CA PHE A 98 0.80 6.71 10.79
C PHE A 98 1.62 6.08 9.67
N ILE A 99 1.23 4.88 9.24
CA ILE A 99 1.94 4.14 8.20
C ILE A 99 0.99 3.64 7.12
N ASN A 100 1.49 3.53 5.88
CA ASN A 100 0.85 2.95 4.71
C ASN A 100 -0.42 3.70 4.25
N ARG A 101 -1.48 3.76 5.04
CA ARG A 101 -2.73 4.45 4.71
C ARG A 101 -2.65 5.92 5.13
N GLU A 102 -2.58 6.83 4.15
CA GLU A 102 -2.37 8.26 4.37
C GLU A 102 -3.59 8.91 5.04
N PRO A 103 -3.46 9.53 6.22
CA PRO A 103 -4.51 10.35 6.80
C PRO A 103 -4.57 11.72 6.12
N ASP A 104 -5.71 12.39 6.20
CA ASP A 104 -5.84 13.77 5.75
C ASP A 104 -4.81 14.67 6.44
N LYS A 105 -4.24 15.62 5.69
CA LYS A 105 -3.28 16.59 6.23
C LYS A 105 -3.78 17.32 7.48
N ALA A 106 -5.07 17.65 7.52
CA ALA A 106 -5.69 18.32 8.68
C ALA A 106 -5.60 17.47 9.96
N VAL A 107 -5.62 16.14 9.85
CA VAL A 107 -5.44 15.23 10.98
C VAL A 107 -4.02 15.34 11.54
N LEU A 108 -3.00 15.35 10.66
CA LEU A 108 -1.62 15.51 11.09
C LEU A 108 -1.38 16.89 11.71
N ASP A 109 -1.98 17.94 11.13
CA ASP A 109 -1.91 19.31 11.65
C ASP A 109 -2.56 19.44 13.03
N SER A 110 -3.62 18.66 13.32
CA SER A 110 -4.32 18.70 14.62
C SER A 110 -3.47 18.21 15.80
N TYR A 111 -2.41 17.43 15.52
CA TYR A 111 -1.46 16.95 16.54
C TYR A 111 -0.01 17.23 16.12
N ALA A 112 0.24 18.46 15.64
CA ALA A 112 1.51 18.88 15.08
C ALA A 112 2.70 18.64 16.02
N GLY A 113 3.79 18.09 15.47
CA GLY A 113 5.01 17.74 16.21
C GLY A 113 4.92 16.43 17.01
N LYS A 114 3.74 15.83 17.09
CA LYS A 114 3.47 14.55 17.77
C LYS A 114 2.85 13.52 16.84
N CYS A 115 2.59 13.88 15.60
CA CYS A 115 1.98 13.02 14.60
C CYS A 115 2.71 13.21 13.28
N CYS A 116 3.07 12.08 12.64
CA CYS A 116 3.65 12.06 11.29
C CYS A 116 3.06 10.91 10.47
N TYR A 117 3.29 10.96 9.16
CA TYR A 117 2.98 9.89 8.22
C TYR A 117 4.23 9.38 7.54
N VAL A 118 4.34 8.07 7.44
CA VAL A 118 5.38 7.36 6.67
C VAL A 118 4.69 6.46 5.66
N GLY A 119 4.96 6.68 4.40
CA GLY A 119 4.34 5.89 3.33
C GLY A 119 4.74 6.36 1.95
N ALA A 120 4.01 5.90 0.95
CA ALA A 120 4.22 6.24 -0.44
C ALA A 120 3.00 6.98 -1.02
N ASP A 121 3.22 7.83 -2.03
CA ASP A 121 2.12 8.54 -2.70
C ASP A 121 1.45 7.63 -3.73
N ALA A 122 0.28 7.10 -3.40
CA ALA A 122 -0.45 6.18 -4.26
C ALA A 122 -0.84 6.75 -5.64
N ARG A 123 -0.85 8.09 -5.80
CA ARG A 123 -1.01 8.74 -7.11
C ARG A 123 0.13 8.38 -8.05
N GLN A 124 1.35 8.29 -7.52
CA GLN A 124 2.53 7.87 -8.28
C GLN A 124 2.38 6.42 -8.77
N SER A 125 1.93 5.50 -7.90
CA SER A 125 1.76 4.09 -8.31
C SER A 125 0.66 3.91 -9.36
N GLY A 126 -0.47 4.61 -9.23
CA GLY A 126 -1.50 4.62 -10.27
C GLY A 126 -0.96 5.15 -11.59
N THR A 127 -0.26 6.29 -11.57
CA THR A 127 0.37 6.85 -12.77
C THR A 127 1.32 5.83 -13.43
N TYR A 128 2.15 5.15 -12.65
CA TYR A 128 3.06 4.12 -13.17
C TYR A 128 2.33 2.92 -13.77
N GLN A 129 1.17 2.51 -13.22
CA GLN A 129 0.35 1.47 -13.84
C GLN A 129 -0.13 1.88 -15.24
N GLY A 130 -0.62 3.10 -15.40
CA GLY A 130 -1.02 3.63 -16.70
C GLY A 130 0.16 3.75 -17.67
N GLU A 131 1.32 4.21 -17.20
CA GLU A 131 2.55 4.27 -18.00
C GLU A 131 3.04 2.89 -18.46
N LEU A 132 2.96 1.86 -17.61
CA LEU A 132 3.27 0.49 -18.01
C LEU A 132 2.42 0.02 -19.20
N ILE A 133 1.17 0.43 -19.28
CA ILE A 133 0.31 0.15 -20.43
C ILE A 133 0.72 0.96 -21.67
N LEU A 134 1.04 2.25 -21.50
CA LEU A 134 1.50 3.12 -22.59
C LEU A 134 2.85 2.65 -23.21
N GLU A 135 3.67 1.96 -22.43
CA GLU A 135 4.97 1.42 -22.85
C GLU A 135 4.84 0.09 -23.62
N THR A 136 3.63 -0.51 -23.68
CA THR A 136 3.40 -1.72 -24.47
C THR A 136 3.38 -1.41 -25.97
N GLU A 137 3.58 -2.46 -26.81
CA GLU A 137 3.64 -2.32 -28.26
C GLU A 137 2.37 -1.65 -28.85
N THR A 138 1.20 -1.99 -28.33
CA THR A 138 -0.10 -1.43 -28.78
C THR A 138 -0.53 -0.23 -27.97
N GLN A 139 0.21 0.14 -26.92
CA GLN A 139 -0.16 1.18 -25.96
C GLN A 139 -1.54 0.95 -25.33
N GLY A 140 -1.90 -0.33 -25.11
CA GLY A 140 -3.15 -0.76 -24.49
C GLY A 140 -4.28 -1.09 -25.47
N ASP A 141 -4.26 -0.58 -26.69
CA ASP A 141 -5.25 -0.81 -27.75
C ASP A 141 -4.83 -2.04 -28.58
N ILE A 142 -5.20 -3.23 -28.11
CA ILE A 142 -4.78 -4.50 -28.71
C ILE A 142 -5.53 -4.76 -30.03
N ASN A 143 -6.81 -4.39 -30.08
CA ASN A 143 -7.66 -4.66 -31.24
C ASN A 143 -7.52 -3.59 -32.34
N GLY A 144 -6.88 -2.45 -32.04
CA GLY A 144 -6.59 -1.37 -32.99
C GLY A 144 -7.80 -0.52 -33.34
N ASP A 145 -8.83 -0.46 -32.51
CA ASP A 145 -10.04 0.32 -32.76
C ASP A 145 -9.96 1.80 -32.31
N GLY A 146 -8.84 2.17 -31.68
CA GLY A 146 -8.55 3.53 -31.20
C GLY A 146 -8.95 3.77 -29.75
N LYS A 147 -9.41 2.74 -29.05
CA LYS A 147 -9.87 2.81 -27.67
C LYS A 147 -9.25 1.69 -26.82
N ILE A 148 -8.95 1.98 -25.58
CA ILE A 148 -8.48 0.97 -24.60
C ILE A 148 -9.66 0.54 -23.75
N THR A 149 -10.08 -0.73 -23.87
CA THR A 149 -11.14 -1.28 -23.02
C THR A 149 -10.55 -2.04 -21.84
N TYR A 150 -11.03 -1.74 -20.65
CA TYR A 150 -10.44 -2.30 -19.43
C TYR A 150 -11.47 -2.72 -18.39
N ILE A 151 -11.01 -3.57 -17.47
CA ILE A 151 -11.65 -3.81 -16.18
C ILE A 151 -10.70 -3.40 -15.05
N MET A 152 -11.27 -3.06 -13.90
CA MET A 152 -10.55 -2.60 -12.72
C MET A 152 -10.88 -3.48 -11.51
N CYS A 153 -9.87 -4.11 -10.92
CA CYS A 153 -9.93 -4.81 -9.63
C CYS A 153 -9.49 -3.83 -8.54
N LYS A 154 -10.47 -3.38 -7.74
CA LYS A 154 -10.25 -2.32 -6.74
C LYS A 154 -10.02 -2.91 -5.35
N GLY A 155 -9.13 -2.25 -4.60
CA GLY A 155 -8.95 -2.50 -3.19
C GLY A 155 -10.10 -1.99 -2.32
N ASP A 156 -9.86 -1.98 -1.01
CA ASP A 156 -10.80 -1.50 0.00
C ASP A 156 -11.19 -0.03 -0.25
N PRO A 157 -12.49 0.30 -0.38
CA PRO A 157 -12.94 1.67 -0.62
C PRO A 157 -12.67 2.64 0.55
N GLU A 158 -12.43 2.12 1.77
CA GLU A 158 -12.04 2.91 2.93
C GLU A 158 -10.54 3.25 2.95
N ASN A 159 -9.79 2.76 1.96
CA ASN A 159 -8.39 3.07 1.77
C ASN A 159 -8.22 4.03 0.58
N ILE A 160 -7.66 5.21 0.85
CA ILE A 160 -7.44 6.24 -0.15
C ILE A 160 -6.52 5.77 -1.29
N ASP A 161 -5.60 4.82 -1.03
CA ASP A 161 -4.71 4.26 -2.05
C ASP A 161 -5.48 3.56 -3.16
N ALA A 162 -6.56 2.84 -2.83
CA ALA A 162 -7.42 2.20 -3.83
C ALA A 162 -8.05 3.23 -4.77
N GLN A 163 -8.47 4.37 -4.22
CA GLN A 163 -9.05 5.46 -5.01
C GLN A 163 -7.99 6.08 -5.92
N TYR A 164 -6.83 6.42 -5.39
CA TYR A 164 -5.75 7.06 -6.17
C TYR A 164 -5.16 6.11 -7.23
N ARG A 165 -4.93 4.84 -6.92
CA ARG A 165 -4.47 3.87 -7.92
C ARG A 165 -5.47 3.72 -9.06
N THR A 166 -6.76 3.64 -8.74
CA THR A 166 -7.84 3.59 -9.74
C THR A 166 -7.88 4.85 -10.60
N GLU A 167 -7.90 6.04 -9.99
CA GLU A 167 -8.02 7.30 -10.71
C GLU A 167 -6.79 7.58 -11.58
N TYR A 168 -5.60 7.48 -10.98
CA TYR A 168 -4.37 7.92 -11.65
C TYR A 168 -3.86 6.95 -12.71
N SER A 169 -4.21 5.65 -12.65
CA SER A 169 -3.90 4.72 -13.74
C SER A 169 -4.66 5.09 -15.03
N ILE A 170 -5.90 5.47 -14.90
CA ILE A 170 -6.73 5.91 -16.03
C ILE A 170 -6.36 7.32 -16.46
N LYS A 171 -6.07 8.20 -15.50
CA LYS A 171 -5.62 9.56 -15.78
C LYS A 171 -4.34 9.57 -16.61
N ALA A 172 -3.38 8.70 -16.35
CA ALA A 172 -2.16 8.59 -17.15
C ALA A 172 -2.46 8.27 -18.62
N LEU A 173 -3.42 7.38 -18.89
CA LEU A 173 -3.85 7.07 -20.26
C LEU A 173 -4.54 8.27 -20.93
N THR A 174 -5.48 8.91 -20.24
CA THR A 174 -6.24 10.05 -20.79
C THR A 174 -5.36 11.29 -20.98
N ASP A 175 -4.42 11.56 -20.09
CA ASP A 175 -3.43 12.63 -20.24
C ASP A 175 -2.50 12.40 -21.45
N ALA A 176 -2.25 11.13 -21.81
CA ALA A 176 -1.53 10.73 -23.01
C ALA A 176 -2.42 10.78 -24.30
N GLY A 177 -3.65 11.24 -24.17
CA GLY A 177 -4.59 11.39 -25.30
C GLY A 177 -5.26 10.10 -25.73
N LYS A 178 -5.26 9.04 -24.91
CA LYS A 178 -5.95 7.79 -25.21
C LYS A 178 -7.43 7.89 -24.87
N GLU A 179 -8.27 7.32 -25.73
CA GLU A 179 -9.66 7.05 -25.42
C GLU A 179 -9.73 5.75 -24.59
N VAL A 180 -10.50 5.76 -23.52
CA VAL A 180 -10.63 4.63 -22.59
C VAL A 180 -12.09 4.28 -22.33
N GLU A 181 -12.39 2.99 -22.17
CA GLU A 181 -13.72 2.51 -21.79
C GLU A 181 -13.61 1.50 -20.65
N CYS A 182 -14.20 1.84 -19.50
CA CYS A 182 -14.34 0.91 -18.39
C CYS A 182 -15.51 -0.05 -18.67
N LEU A 183 -15.23 -1.34 -18.78
CA LEU A 183 -16.27 -2.37 -18.91
C LEU A 183 -16.90 -2.68 -17.55
N TYR A 184 -16.08 -2.76 -16.51
CA TYR A 184 -16.54 -2.95 -15.12
C TYR A 184 -15.45 -2.64 -14.10
N GLU A 185 -15.89 -2.19 -12.91
CA GLU A 185 -15.05 -2.06 -11.71
C GLU A 185 -15.53 -3.04 -10.65
N TYR A 186 -14.63 -3.88 -10.14
CA TYR A 186 -14.89 -4.86 -9.08
C TYR A 186 -14.29 -4.37 -7.76
N LEU A 187 -14.99 -4.62 -6.65
CA LEU A 187 -14.50 -4.35 -5.30
C LEU A 187 -13.95 -5.66 -4.70
N ASP A 188 -12.67 -5.90 -4.93
CA ASP A 188 -12.03 -7.16 -4.55
C ASP A 188 -11.31 -7.07 -3.19
N ASN A 189 -11.29 -5.89 -2.57
CA ASN A 189 -10.80 -5.66 -1.19
C ASN A 189 -9.39 -6.24 -0.92
N TRP A 190 -8.47 -6.12 -1.90
CA TRP A 190 -7.10 -6.64 -1.85
C TRP A 190 -7.00 -8.17 -1.88
N ASP A 191 -8.12 -8.89 -2.05
CA ASP A 191 -8.19 -10.35 -1.96
C ASP A 191 -7.98 -11.04 -3.30
N GLN A 192 -7.00 -11.95 -3.35
CA GLN A 192 -6.62 -12.70 -4.55
C GLN A 192 -7.74 -13.59 -5.06
N THR A 193 -8.47 -14.27 -4.15
CA THR A 193 -9.51 -15.22 -4.52
C THR A 193 -10.74 -14.51 -5.08
N THR A 194 -11.11 -13.38 -4.48
CA THR A 194 -12.22 -12.55 -4.95
C THR A 194 -11.92 -12.02 -6.34
N ALA A 195 -10.73 -11.44 -6.57
CA ALA A 195 -10.30 -10.97 -7.88
C ALA A 195 -10.26 -12.09 -8.93
N GLN A 196 -9.82 -13.30 -8.56
CA GLN A 196 -9.86 -14.45 -9.45
C GLN A 196 -11.28 -14.75 -9.92
N GLN A 197 -12.25 -14.78 -9.00
CA GLN A 197 -13.65 -15.06 -9.32
C GLN A 197 -14.26 -13.97 -10.20
N ASP A 198 -14.03 -12.71 -9.86
CA ASP A 198 -14.59 -11.58 -10.56
C ASP A 198 -14.00 -11.40 -11.97
N VAL A 199 -12.70 -11.62 -12.13
CA VAL A 199 -12.07 -11.63 -13.47
C VAL A 199 -12.53 -12.81 -14.30
N ALA A 200 -12.76 -14.02 -13.72
CA ALA A 200 -13.36 -15.12 -14.44
C ALA A 200 -14.77 -14.79 -14.95
N ASN A 201 -15.59 -14.13 -14.14
CA ASN A 201 -16.91 -13.64 -14.52
C ASN A 201 -16.82 -12.58 -15.62
N ALA A 202 -15.88 -11.62 -15.51
CA ALA A 202 -15.66 -10.61 -16.52
C ALA A 202 -15.24 -11.21 -17.86
N LEU A 203 -14.32 -12.16 -17.87
CA LEU A 203 -13.87 -12.85 -19.07
C LEU A 203 -15.00 -13.64 -19.74
N SER A 204 -15.90 -14.25 -18.94
CA SER A 204 -17.09 -14.92 -19.47
C SER A 204 -18.09 -13.94 -20.10
N GLN A 205 -18.24 -12.75 -19.52
CA GLN A 205 -19.20 -11.73 -19.96
C GLN A 205 -18.71 -10.90 -21.14
N TYR A 206 -17.47 -10.46 -21.11
CA TYR A 206 -16.91 -9.49 -22.04
C TYR A 206 -15.95 -10.12 -23.05
N GLY A 207 -15.37 -11.28 -22.74
CA GLY A 207 -14.47 -12.03 -23.64
C GLY A 207 -13.28 -11.19 -24.11
N ASP A 208 -13.08 -11.19 -25.43
CA ASP A 208 -11.95 -10.50 -26.08
C ASP A 208 -12.05 -8.96 -26.05
N LYS A 209 -13.15 -8.41 -25.57
CA LYS A 209 -13.26 -6.96 -25.37
C LYS A 209 -12.35 -6.43 -24.24
N ILE A 210 -11.96 -7.29 -23.30
CA ILE A 210 -11.05 -6.90 -22.22
C ILE A 210 -9.62 -6.85 -22.78
N GLU A 211 -9.06 -5.65 -22.90
CA GLU A 211 -7.70 -5.45 -23.39
C GLU A 211 -6.72 -5.23 -22.24
N VAL A 212 -7.19 -4.60 -21.13
CA VAL A 212 -6.37 -4.33 -19.96
C VAL A 212 -7.11 -4.73 -18.69
N VAL A 213 -6.39 -5.40 -17.79
CA VAL A 213 -6.82 -5.67 -16.42
C VAL A 213 -5.92 -4.86 -15.49
N PHE A 214 -6.50 -3.82 -14.88
CA PHE A 214 -5.86 -3.07 -13.82
C PHE A 214 -6.20 -3.69 -12.48
N CYS A 215 -5.21 -3.98 -11.65
CA CYS A 215 -5.40 -4.41 -10.28
C CYS A 215 -4.72 -3.42 -9.33
N ASN A 216 -5.43 -2.97 -8.30
CA ASN A 216 -4.85 -2.02 -7.35
C ASN A 216 -3.70 -2.64 -6.52
N ASN A 217 -3.56 -3.98 -6.46
CA ASN A 217 -2.38 -4.65 -5.90
C ASN A 217 -2.04 -5.96 -6.62
N ASP A 218 -0.89 -6.53 -6.29
CA ASP A 218 -0.38 -7.76 -6.89
C ASP A 218 -1.15 -9.02 -6.46
N ALA A 219 -1.68 -9.06 -5.24
CA ALA A 219 -2.50 -10.19 -4.81
C ALA A 219 -3.71 -10.37 -5.73
N MET A 220 -4.44 -9.29 -6.02
CA MET A 220 -5.54 -9.30 -6.98
C MET A 220 -5.05 -9.60 -8.41
N ALA A 221 -3.88 -9.05 -8.83
CA ALA A 221 -3.32 -9.33 -10.14
C ALA A 221 -2.95 -10.81 -10.33
N LEU A 222 -2.42 -11.46 -9.29
CA LEU A 222 -2.14 -12.91 -9.32
C LEU A 222 -3.43 -13.74 -9.42
N GLY A 223 -4.51 -13.31 -8.77
CA GLY A 223 -5.84 -13.91 -8.93
C GLY A 223 -6.37 -13.72 -10.36
N ALA A 224 -6.28 -12.51 -10.90
CA ALA A 224 -6.65 -12.19 -12.27
C ALA A 224 -5.86 -13.03 -13.29
N LEU A 225 -4.54 -13.19 -13.08
CA LEU A 225 -3.68 -13.99 -13.94
C LEU A 225 -4.17 -15.44 -14.06
N GLN A 226 -4.54 -16.05 -12.95
CA GLN A 226 -5.06 -17.42 -12.95
C GLN A 226 -6.32 -17.54 -13.84
N SER A 227 -7.24 -16.58 -13.76
CA SER A 227 -8.46 -16.56 -14.58
C SER A 227 -8.17 -16.30 -16.05
N ILE A 228 -7.24 -15.39 -16.35
CA ILE A 228 -6.77 -15.12 -17.72
C ILE A 228 -6.21 -16.40 -18.37
N GLN A 229 -5.35 -17.12 -17.65
CA GLN A 229 -4.74 -18.36 -18.11
C GLN A 229 -5.78 -19.48 -18.27
N GLN A 230 -6.71 -19.61 -17.33
CA GLN A 230 -7.81 -20.59 -17.43
C GLN A 230 -8.75 -20.32 -18.62
N ALA A 231 -8.93 -19.06 -18.98
CA ALA A 231 -9.67 -18.65 -20.17
C ALA A 231 -8.88 -18.88 -21.49
N GLY A 232 -7.64 -19.37 -21.41
CA GLY A 232 -6.77 -19.61 -22.57
C GLY A 232 -6.20 -18.33 -23.19
N ARG A 233 -6.24 -17.21 -22.49
CA ARG A 233 -5.68 -15.93 -22.95
C ARG A 233 -4.24 -15.77 -22.47
N THR A 234 -3.45 -15.04 -23.23
CA THR A 234 -2.02 -14.82 -22.99
C THR A 234 -1.77 -13.34 -22.74
N VAL A 235 -1.17 -13.03 -21.58
CA VAL A 235 -0.75 -11.66 -21.27
C VAL A 235 0.34 -11.20 -22.24
N GLY A 236 0.27 -9.94 -22.66
CA GLY A 236 1.18 -9.35 -23.66
C GLY A 236 0.77 -9.63 -25.11
N LYS A 237 -0.24 -10.48 -25.32
CA LYS A 237 -0.78 -10.78 -26.66
C LYS A 237 -2.28 -10.51 -26.75
N ASP A 238 -3.06 -11.07 -25.83
CA ASP A 238 -4.52 -11.01 -25.86
C ASP A 238 -5.08 -10.05 -24.81
N VAL A 239 -4.29 -9.72 -23.81
CA VAL A 239 -4.64 -8.85 -22.68
C VAL A 239 -3.36 -8.33 -22.00
N TYR A 240 -3.43 -7.15 -21.41
CA TYR A 240 -2.38 -6.63 -20.51
C TYR A 240 -2.85 -6.74 -19.07
N LEU A 241 -1.91 -6.98 -18.14
CA LEU A 241 -2.17 -7.13 -16.71
C LEU A 241 -1.12 -6.39 -15.90
N VAL A 242 -1.55 -5.48 -15.03
CA VAL A 242 -0.67 -4.70 -14.14
C VAL A 242 -1.15 -4.73 -12.70
N GLY A 243 -0.21 -4.77 -11.78
CA GLY A 243 -0.42 -4.75 -10.33
C GLY A 243 0.37 -3.65 -9.63
N VAL A 244 0.43 -3.71 -8.31
CA VAL A 244 1.24 -2.86 -7.42
C VAL A 244 1.67 -3.72 -6.23
N ASP A 245 2.83 -3.50 -5.69
CA ASP A 245 3.56 -3.96 -4.52
C ASP A 245 4.89 -4.64 -4.85
N ALA A 246 5.05 -5.18 -6.05
CA ALA A 246 6.18 -6.01 -6.47
C ALA A 246 6.39 -7.22 -5.53
N LEU A 247 5.30 -7.93 -5.21
CA LEU A 247 5.40 -9.21 -4.51
C LEU A 247 6.27 -10.18 -5.32
N SER A 248 7.09 -11.00 -4.67
CA SER A 248 8.04 -11.91 -5.35
C SER A 248 7.42 -12.76 -6.45
N GLU A 249 6.20 -13.29 -6.23
CA GLU A 249 5.48 -14.07 -7.24
C GLU A 249 5.05 -13.21 -8.44
N ALA A 250 4.60 -11.97 -8.20
CA ALA A 250 4.24 -11.04 -9.27
C ALA A 250 5.48 -10.63 -10.07
N VAL A 251 6.58 -10.30 -9.40
CA VAL A 251 7.87 -9.98 -10.06
C VAL A 251 8.34 -11.15 -10.91
N GLN A 252 8.26 -12.39 -10.41
CA GLN A 252 8.60 -13.57 -11.20
C GLN A 252 7.72 -13.68 -12.45
N ASN A 253 6.40 -13.43 -12.33
CA ASN A 253 5.49 -13.43 -13.48
C ASN A 253 5.78 -12.29 -14.48
N VAL A 254 6.30 -11.16 -14.04
CA VAL A 254 6.80 -10.11 -14.96
C VAL A 254 8.05 -10.59 -15.71
N VAL A 255 9.01 -11.23 -15.03
CA VAL A 255 10.20 -11.83 -15.67
C VAL A 255 9.80 -12.87 -16.71
N ASP A 256 8.86 -13.73 -16.38
CA ASP A 256 8.38 -14.82 -17.25
C ASP A 256 7.46 -14.32 -18.39
N GLY A 257 7.04 -13.06 -18.35
CA GLY A 257 6.16 -12.45 -19.34
C GLY A 257 4.67 -12.80 -19.15
N ASN A 258 4.29 -13.29 -17.97
CA ASN A 258 2.90 -13.58 -17.59
C ASN A 258 2.16 -12.37 -16.99
N MET A 259 2.89 -11.33 -16.60
CA MET A 259 2.37 -10.01 -16.24
C MET A 259 3.07 -8.94 -17.06
N THR A 260 2.35 -7.88 -17.41
CA THR A 260 2.89 -6.74 -18.16
C THR A 260 3.90 -5.96 -17.32
N GLY A 261 3.58 -5.79 -16.05
CA GLY A 261 4.43 -5.10 -15.06
C GLY A 261 3.74 -5.00 -13.71
N THR A 262 4.51 -4.52 -12.75
CA THR A 262 4.01 -4.13 -11.43
C THR A 262 4.71 -2.85 -10.98
N VAL A 263 4.37 -2.33 -9.82
CA VAL A 263 4.98 -1.13 -9.23
C VAL A 263 5.47 -1.50 -7.84
N LEU A 264 6.78 -1.36 -7.60
CA LEU A 264 7.34 -1.62 -6.28
C LEU A 264 6.79 -0.60 -5.28
N ASN A 265 6.12 -1.11 -4.27
CA ASN A 265 5.79 -0.43 -3.03
C ASN A 265 6.89 -0.86 -2.05
N ASP A 266 7.83 0.03 -1.73
CA ASP A 266 9.07 -0.34 -1.03
C ASP A 266 8.80 -0.59 0.47
N ASP A 267 8.49 -1.83 0.84
CA ASP A 267 8.25 -2.31 2.21
C ASP A 267 9.44 -2.03 3.13
N VAL A 268 10.65 -2.32 2.65
CA VAL A 268 11.91 -2.12 3.39
C VAL A 268 12.17 -0.64 3.64
N GLY A 269 12.04 0.19 2.61
CA GLY A 269 12.22 1.64 2.71
C GLY A 269 11.21 2.27 3.66
N GLN A 270 9.95 1.89 3.57
CA GLN A 270 8.89 2.40 4.45
C GLN A 270 9.08 1.93 5.90
N ALA A 271 9.39 0.65 6.14
CA ALA A 271 9.66 0.12 7.47
C ALA A 271 10.87 0.80 8.13
N THR A 272 11.95 1.02 7.36
CA THR A 272 13.13 1.75 7.80
C THR A 272 12.78 3.19 8.19
N ALA A 273 12.02 3.90 7.37
CA ALA A 273 11.60 5.28 7.65
C ALA A 273 10.69 5.37 8.88
N ALA A 274 9.77 4.41 9.06
CA ALA A 274 8.89 4.36 10.23
C ALA A 274 9.68 4.09 11.52
N ALA A 275 10.64 3.16 11.49
CA ALA A 275 11.53 2.91 12.62
C ALA A 275 12.40 4.14 12.95
N ALA A 276 12.91 4.84 11.93
CA ALA A 276 13.67 6.07 12.12
C ALA A 276 12.83 7.20 12.71
N ALA A 277 11.59 7.42 12.25
CA ALA A 277 10.67 8.40 12.82
C ALA A 277 10.31 8.06 14.27
N THR A 278 10.10 6.77 14.58
CA THR A 278 9.88 6.28 15.95
C THR A 278 11.06 6.61 16.84
N LYS A 279 12.28 6.36 16.39
CA LYS A 279 13.50 6.70 17.13
C LYS A 279 13.59 8.19 17.44
N LEU A 280 13.29 9.06 16.47
CA LEU A 280 13.30 10.51 16.70
C LEU A 280 12.31 10.92 17.80
N TYR A 281 11.11 10.31 17.86
CA TYR A 281 10.16 10.55 18.95
C TYR A 281 10.68 10.08 20.30
N VAL A 282 11.27 8.88 20.38
CA VAL A 282 11.88 8.33 21.61
C VAL A 282 12.99 9.23 22.12
N GLU A 283 13.80 9.79 21.23
CA GLU A 283 14.91 10.70 21.58
C GLU A 283 14.46 12.14 21.87
N GLY A 284 13.18 12.46 21.67
CA GLY A 284 12.66 13.83 21.82
C GLY A 284 13.18 14.80 20.75
N SER A 285 13.60 14.26 19.61
CA SER A 285 14.11 15.01 18.46
C SER A 285 12.95 15.54 17.61
N LYS A 286 13.26 16.51 16.71
CA LYS A 286 12.28 17.01 15.74
C LYS A 286 11.94 15.92 14.74
N VAL A 287 10.63 15.73 14.51
CA VAL A 287 10.09 14.81 13.51
C VAL A 287 9.41 15.65 12.42
N GLU A 288 9.68 15.31 11.17
CA GLU A 288 8.96 15.90 10.04
C GLU A 288 7.55 15.31 9.94
N GLN A 289 6.62 16.04 9.32
CA GLN A 289 5.23 15.61 9.22
C GLN A 289 5.03 14.47 8.23
N TYR A 290 5.84 14.39 7.18
CA TYR A 290 5.78 13.38 6.12
C TYR A 290 7.15 12.78 5.85
N TYR A 291 7.19 11.47 5.67
CA TYR A 291 8.32 10.69 5.19
C TYR A 291 7.85 9.88 3.97
N TRP A 292 8.09 10.44 2.80
CA TRP A 292 7.69 9.83 1.54
C TRP A 292 8.75 8.84 1.07
N VAL A 293 8.29 7.66 0.65
CA VAL A 293 9.11 6.64 -0.02
C VAL A 293 8.55 6.47 -1.43
N ASP A 294 9.39 6.69 -2.43
CA ASP A 294 8.95 6.64 -3.82
C ASP A 294 8.61 5.23 -4.27
N TYR A 295 7.59 5.12 -5.10
CA TYR A 295 7.33 3.92 -5.88
C TYR A 295 8.37 3.73 -7.00
N VAL A 296 8.54 2.50 -7.47
CA VAL A 296 9.39 2.19 -8.62
C VAL A 296 8.62 1.33 -9.63
N LYS A 297 8.64 1.74 -10.88
CA LYS A 297 8.04 0.99 -11.98
C LYS A 297 8.86 -0.28 -12.24
N VAL A 298 8.20 -1.45 -12.23
CA VAL A 298 8.83 -2.76 -12.45
C VAL A 298 8.36 -3.32 -13.78
N THR A 299 9.30 -3.33 -14.71
CA THR A 299 9.13 -3.82 -16.08
C THR A 299 9.94 -5.09 -16.29
N LYS A 300 9.77 -5.75 -17.42
CA LYS A 300 10.55 -6.96 -17.78
C LYS A 300 12.05 -6.71 -17.76
N GLU A 301 12.49 -5.48 -18.08
CA GLU A 301 13.91 -5.10 -18.17
C GLU A 301 14.58 -5.00 -16.80
N ASN A 302 13.82 -4.65 -15.75
CA ASN A 302 14.38 -4.44 -14.41
C ASN A 302 13.85 -5.40 -13.34
N ALA A 303 12.83 -6.18 -13.63
CA ALA A 303 12.16 -7.05 -12.66
C ALA A 303 13.11 -8.03 -11.94
N ALA A 304 14.10 -8.56 -12.64
CA ALA A 304 15.09 -9.48 -12.03
C ALA A 304 15.84 -8.90 -10.83
N GLN A 305 15.89 -7.56 -10.67
CA GLN A 305 16.52 -6.89 -9.55
C GLN A 305 15.68 -6.92 -8.27
N TYR A 306 14.37 -7.21 -8.40
CA TYR A 306 13.39 -7.17 -7.32
C TYR A 306 12.89 -8.57 -6.91
N ILE A 307 13.48 -9.63 -7.44
CA ILE A 307 13.23 -11.00 -6.96
C ILE A 307 13.86 -11.13 -5.56
N LYS A 308 13.02 -11.34 -4.55
CA LYS A 308 13.45 -11.54 -3.14
C LYS A 308 13.59 -13.02 -2.83
#